data_30e6966717979b5850a8a1fe969353b7
#
_entry.id   30e6966717979b5850a8a1fe969353b7
#
_cell.length_a   1.000
_cell.length_b   1.000
_cell.length_c   1.000
_cell.angle_alpha   90.00
_cell.angle_beta   90.00
_cell.angle_gamma   90.00
#
_symmetry.space_group_name_H-M   'P 1'
#
loop_
_entity.id
_entity.type
_entity.pdbx_description
1 polymer ?
#
loop_
_entity_poly.entity_id
_entity_poly.type
_entity_poly.pdbx_seq_one_letter_code
_entity_poly.pdbx_strand_id
1 'polypeptide(L)'
;MAKKVLVIDDEPEMLSLIKYTLEQGGFEVHTCGDGRLAWDKIASVKPDVLVLDVMLPGVDGYSLGLKISQDASLKTLPIVVMTALEPSKTLFLKFPQVVGFMTKPFKTDELLATVKNAAETRVGS
;
A
#
# COMPACT_ATOMS: atom_id res chain seq x y z
N MET A 1 -1.89 -20.32 3.42
CA MET A 1 -2.31 -19.55 2.22
C MET A 1 -1.55 -18.24 2.15
N ALA A 2 -1.15 -17.85 0.95
CA ALA A 2 -0.43 -16.60 0.76
C ALA A 2 -1.35 -15.42 1.02
N LYS A 3 -0.84 -14.41 1.72
CA LYS A 3 -1.58 -13.16 1.89
C LYS A 3 -1.51 -12.34 0.62
N LYS A 4 -2.57 -11.61 0.34
CA LYS A 4 -2.67 -10.77 -0.86
C LYS A 4 -2.17 -9.37 -0.58
N VAL A 5 -1.31 -8.88 -1.45
CA VAL A 5 -0.81 -7.50 -1.40
C VAL A 5 -1.25 -6.80 -2.68
N LEU A 6 -1.88 -5.66 -2.56
CA LEU A 6 -2.17 -4.81 -3.70
C LEU A 6 -1.21 -3.63 -3.68
N VAL A 7 -0.49 -3.44 -4.78
CA VAL A 7 0.48 -2.35 -4.92
C VAL A 7 -0.05 -1.33 -5.91
N ILE A 8 -0.13 -0.08 -5.50
CA ILE A 8 -0.61 1.01 -6.34
C ILE A 8 0.53 2.02 -6.54
N ASP A 9 1.04 2.08 -7.77
CA ASP A 9 2.15 2.95 -8.17
C ASP A 9 2.04 3.15 -9.68
N ASP A 10 2.32 4.36 -10.17
CA ASP A 10 2.22 4.67 -11.59
C ASP A 10 3.47 4.33 -12.40
N GLU A 11 4.55 3.92 -11.76
CA GLU A 11 5.80 3.57 -12.42
C GLU A 11 5.86 2.07 -12.71
N PRO A 12 5.81 1.64 -13.99
CA PRO A 12 5.80 0.20 -14.31
C PRO A 12 7.01 -0.55 -13.79
N GLU A 13 8.18 0.07 -13.82
CA GLU A 13 9.41 -0.55 -13.34
C GLU A 13 9.36 -0.78 -11.83
N MET A 14 8.80 0.18 -11.09
CA MET A 14 8.64 0.07 -9.66
C MET A 14 7.64 -1.01 -9.30
N LEU A 15 6.52 -1.09 -10.03
CA LEU A 15 5.54 -2.15 -9.83
C LEU A 15 6.15 -3.53 -10.04
N SER A 16 6.97 -3.67 -11.09
CA SER A 16 7.63 -4.95 -11.39
C SER A 16 8.61 -5.34 -10.29
N LEU A 17 9.40 -4.39 -9.80
CA LEU A 17 10.35 -4.63 -8.73
C LEU A 17 9.67 -5.04 -7.43
N ILE A 18 8.63 -4.31 -7.05
CA ILE A 18 7.90 -4.59 -5.81
C ILE A 18 7.21 -5.95 -5.91
N LYS A 19 6.57 -6.22 -7.04
CA LYS A 19 5.89 -7.49 -7.27
C LYS A 19 6.86 -8.66 -7.14
N TYR A 20 7.99 -8.59 -7.85
CA TYR A 20 9.01 -9.64 -7.80
C TYR A 20 9.48 -9.87 -6.36
N THR A 21 9.83 -8.79 -5.67
CA THR A 21 10.36 -8.87 -4.31
C THR A 21 9.37 -9.51 -3.34
N LEU A 22 8.12 -9.10 -3.40
CA LEU A 22 7.10 -9.61 -2.49
C LEU A 22 6.68 -11.04 -2.83
N GLU A 23 6.66 -11.40 -4.11
CA GLU A 23 6.38 -12.78 -4.51
C GLU A 23 7.47 -13.73 -4.01
N GLN A 24 8.73 -13.31 -4.05
CA GLN A 24 9.83 -14.09 -3.48
C GLN A 24 9.66 -14.28 -1.97
N GLY A 25 8.98 -13.34 -1.31
CA GLY A 25 8.67 -13.44 0.10
C GLY A 25 7.43 -14.26 0.45
N GLY A 26 6.77 -14.83 -0.56
CA GLY A 26 5.61 -15.70 -0.34
C GLY A 26 4.26 -15.02 -0.43
N PHE A 27 4.19 -13.77 -0.91
CA PHE A 27 2.92 -13.06 -1.06
C PHE A 27 2.31 -13.29 -2.44
N GLU A 28 0.98 -13.22 -2.50
CA GLU A 28 0.26 -13.12 -3.76
C GLU A 28 0.13 -11.62 -4.07
N VAL A 29 0.71 -11.16 -5.17
CA VAL A 29 0.81 -9.71 -5.46
C VAL A 29 -0.05 -9.33 -6.65
N HIS A 30 -0.85 -8.30 -6.46
CA HIS A 30 -1.64 -7.65 -7.51
C HIS A 30 -1.15 -6.22 -7.64
N THR A 31 -1.16 -5.67 -8.85
CA THR A 31 -0.67 -4.33 -9.11
C THR A 31 -1.73 -3.48 -9.77
N CYS A 32 -1.66 -2.17 -9.52
CA CYS A 32 -2.52 -1.19 -10.17
C CYS A 32 -1.66 0.02 -10.53
N GLY A 33 -1.56 0.30 -11.82
CA GLY A 33 -0.73 1.40 -12.34
C GLY A 33 -1.48 2.72 -12.51
N ASP A 34 -2.76 2.76 -12.21
CA ASP A 34 -3.58 3.95 -12.37
C ASP A 34 -4.37 4.20 -11.08
N GLY A 35 -4.07 5.32 -10.41
CA GLY A 35 -4.71 5.66 -9.15
C GLY A 35 -6.23 5.83 -9.26
N ARG A 36 -6.72 6.17 -10.45
CA ARG A 36 -8.17 6.32 -10.65
C ARG A 36 -8.91 4.98 -10.57
N LEU A 37 -8.19 3.88 -10.79
CA LEU A 37 -8.75 2.53 -10.72
C LEU A 37 -8.50 1.88 -9.35
N ALA A 38 -7.79 2.56 -8.48
CA ALA A 38 -7.35 2.00 -7.19
C ALA A 38 -8.52 1.53 -6.33
N TRP A 39 -9.56 2.35 -6.24
CA TRP A 39 -10.72 2.02 -5.41
C TRP A 39 -11.40 0.72 -5.87
N ASP A 40 -11.64 0.61 -7.18
CA ASP A 40 -12.26 -0.57 -7.75
C ASP A 40 -11.38 -1.80 -7.60
N LYS A 41 -10.07 -1.61 -7.72
CA LYS A 41 -9.10 -2.69 -7.58
C LYS A 41 -9.07 -3.22 -6.15
N ILE A 42 -9.11 -2.34 -5.17
CA ILE A 42 -9.20 -2.74 -3.76
C ILE A 42 -10.43 -3.60 -3.52
N ALA A 43 -11.57 -3.17 -4.07
CA ALA A 43 -12.83 -3.89 -3.91
C ALA A 43 -12.79 -5.28 -4.56
N SER A 44 -12.14 -5.41 -5.72
CA SER A 44 -12.10 -6.67 -6.47
C SER A 44 -11.05 -7.64 -5.93
N VAL A 45 -9.88 -7.14 -5.53
CA VAL A 45 -8.78 -7.98 -5.03
C VAL A 45 -9.00 -8.39 -3.58
N LYS A 46 -9.55 -7.52 -2.76
CA LYS A 46 -9.71 -7.71 -1.32
C LYS A 46 -8.35 -8.04 -0.67
N PRO A 47 -7.39 -7.10 -0.77
CA PRO A 47 -6.04 -7.36 -0.28
C PRO A 47 -5.97 -7.47 1.23
N ASP A 48 -4.96 -8.18 1.72
CA ASP A 48 -4.63 -8.24 3.15
C ASP A 48 -3.73 -7.06 3.55
N VAL A 49 -2.98 -6.50 2.59
CA VAL A 49 -2.11 -5.32 2.77
C VAL A 49 -2.21 -4.46 1.52
N LEU A 50 -2.27 -3.15 1.70
CA LEU A 50 -2.20 -2.19 0.61
C LEU A 50 -0.87 -1.46 0.67
N VAL A 51 -0.14 -1.45 -0.46
CA VAL A 51 1.07 -0.64 -0.63
C VAL A 51 0.71 0.49 -1.57
N LEU A 52 0.76 1.72 -1.07
CA LEU A 52 0.21 2.88 -1.77
C LEU A 52 1.28 3.95 -1.98
N ASP A 53 1.53 4.29 -3.25
CA ASP A 53 2.31 5.48 -3.60
C ASP A 53 1.38 6.69 -3.50
N VAL A 54 1.77 7.68 -2.71
CA VAL A 54 0.93 8.86 -2.48
C VAL A 54 1.07 9.92 -3.57
N MET A 55 2.03 9.75 -4.48
CA MET A 55 2.29 10.69 -5.57
C MET A 55 1.76 10.17 -6.90
N LEU A 56 0.47 9.85 -6.95
CA LEU A 56 -0.16 9.29 -8.15
C LEU A 56 -0.79 10.38 -9.01
N PRO A 57 -0.55 10.39 -10.33
CA PRO A 57 -1.24 11.32 -11.22
C PRO A 57 -2.75 11.09 -11.19
N GLY A 58 -3.50 12.19 -11.14
CA GLY A 58 -4.96 12.14 -11.20
C GLY A 58 -5.67 11.70 -9.93
N VAL A 59 -4.92 11.32 -8.90
CA VAL A 59 -5.47 10.91 -7.61
C VAL A 59 -4.61 11.44 -6.49
N ASP A 60 -5.25 12.03 -5.49
CA ASP A 60 -4.58 12.40 -4.25
C ASP A 60 -4.59 11.17 -3.34
N GLY A 61 -3.38 10.65 -3.05
CA GLY A 61 -3.23 9.49 -2.18
C GLY A 61 -3.84 9.69 -0.79
N TYR A 62 -3.78 10.93 -0.28
CA TYR A 62 -4.40 11.26 1.00
C TYR A 62 -5.93 11.08 0.93
N SER A 63 -6.56 11.57 -0.15
CA SER A 63 -8.01 11.42 -0.34
C SER A 63 -8.41 9.96 -0.44
N LEU A 64 -7.60 9.14 -1.12
CA LEU A 64 -7.83 7.70 -1.21
C LEU A 64 -7.74 7.05 0.18
N GLY A 65 -6.71 7.41 0.96
CA GLY A 65 -6.56 6.92 2.32
C GLY A 65 -7.73 7.27 3.21
N LEU A 66 -8.22 8.51 3.09
CA LEU A 66 -9.39 8.97 3.83
C LEU A 66 -10.63 8.16 3.46
N LYS A 67 -10.82 7.92 2.17
CA LYS A 67 -11.95 7.13 1.69
C LYS A 67 -11.91 5.70 2.22
N ILE A 68 -10.72 5.09 2.23
CA ILE A 68 -10.52 3.74 2.80
C ILE A 68 -10.85 3.75 4.29
N SER A 69 -10.39 4.75 5.02
CA SER A 69 -10.61 4.83 6.48
C SER A 69 -12.08 4.98 6.85
N GLN A 70 -12.89 5.51 5.94
CA GLN A 70 -14.32 5.71 6.16
C GLN A 70 -15.18 4.52 5.72
N ASP A 71 -14.60 3.56 5.03
CA ASP A 71 -15.33 2.37 4.57
C ASP A 71 -15.30 1.29 5.63
N ALA A 72 -16.46 0.87 6.10
CA ALA A 72 -16.58 -0.10 7.19
C ALA A 72 -15.91 -1.45 6.87
N SER A 73 -15.93 -1.86 5.60
CA SER A 73 -15.34 -3.15 5.20
C SER A 73 -13.82 -3.08 5.09
N LEU A 74 -13.23 -1.87 5.06
CA LEU A 74 -11.80 -1.67 4.88
C LEU A 74 -11.09 -1.11 6.11
N LYS A 75 -11.81 -0.93 7.22
CA LYS A 75 -11.24 -0.31 8.43
C LYS A 75 -10.03 -1.06 8.99
N THR A 76 -9.94 -2.35 8.76
CA THR A 76 -8.85 -3.17 9.29
C THR A 76 -7.73 -3.40 8.27
N LEU A 77 -7.84 -2.83 7.06
CA LEU A 77 -6.82 -3.00 6.03
C LEU A 77 -5.55 -2.24 6.41
N PRO A 78 -4.43 -2.95 6.65
CA PRO A 78 -3.17 -2.25 6.91
C PRO A 78 -2.60 -1.65 5.63
N ILE A 79 -2.09 -0.43 5.74
CA ILE A 79 -1.57 0.33 4.61
C ILE A 79 -0.10 0.64 4.84
N VAL A 80 0.73 0.37 3.83
CA VAL A 80 2.12 0.80 3.76
C VAL A 80 2.19 1.92 2.74
N VAL A 81 2.62 3.09 3.16
CA VAL A 81 2.70 4.27 2.31
C VAL A 81 4.11 4.41 1.77
N MET A 82 4.22 4.68 0.45
CA MET A 82 5.49 4.97 -0.21
C MET A 82 5.44 6.39 -0.76
N THR A 83 6.53 7.14 -0.64
CA THR A 83 6.62 8.46 -1.24
C THR A 83 8.08 8.88 -1.41
N ALA A 84 8.33 9.76 -2.38
CA ALA A 84 9.62 10.44 -2.52
C ALA A 84 9.70 11.68 -1.62
N LEU A 85 8.59 12.08 -0.99
CA LEU A 85 8.51 13.33 -0.23
C LEU A 85 8.24 13.06 1.26
N GLU A 86 9.21 13.40 2.11
CA GLU A 86 9.10 13.26 3.56
C GLU A 86 7.88 14.00 4.17
N PRO A 87 7.54 15.22 3.74
CA PRO A 87 6.40 15.92 4.33
C PRO A 87 5.07 15.15 4.30
N SER A 88 4.89 14.25 3.36
CA SER A 88 3.68 13.44 3.26
C SER A 88 3.48 12.53 4.47
N LYS A 89 4.55 12.17 5.14
CA LYS A 89 4.51 11.30 6.31
C LYS A 89 3.59 11.84 7.40
N THR A 90 3.69 13.14 7.70
CA THR A 90 2.90 13.75 8.75
C THR A 90 1.40 13.63 8.50
N LEU A 91 0.97 13.77 7.24
CA LEU A 91 -0.43 13.67 6.88
C LEU A 91 -0.96 12.24 7.10
N PHE A 92 -0.16 11.25 6.73
CA PHE A 92 -0.60 9.86 6.80
C PHE A 92 -0.53 9.27 8.20
N LEU A 93 0.21 9.88 9.12
CA LEU A 93 0.26 9.44 10.52
C LEU A 93 -1.09 9.59 11.23
N LYS A 94 -2.02 10.36 10.67
CA LYS A 94 -3.36 10.52 11.22
C LYS A 94 -4.25 9.31 11.00
N PHE A 95 -3.89 8.43 10.07
CA PHE A 95 -4.70 7.25 9.77
C PHE A 95 -4.16 6.04 10.53
N PRO A 96 -4.96 5.45 11.43
CA PRO A 96 -4.49 4.27 12.18
C PRO A 96 -4.18 3.07 11.30
N GLN A 97 -4.69 3.04 10.07
CA GLN A 97 -4.42 1.97 9.11
C GLN A 97 -3.02 2.06 8.51
N VAL A 98 -2.37 3.21 8.57
CA VAL A 98 -1.01 3.36 8.04
C VAL A 98 -0.05 2.79 9.08
N VAL A 99 0.39 1.56 8.84
CA VAL A 99 1.24 0.81 9.78
C VAL A 99 2.68 0.71 9.32
N GLY A 100 2.97 1.20 8.11
CA GLY A 100 4.32 1.24 7.57
C GLY A 100 4.49 2.43 6.65
N PHE A 101 5.72 2.93 6.59
CA PHE A 101 6.05 4.07 5.76
C PHE A 101 7.42 3.88 5.16
N MET A 102 7.55 4.06 3.83
CA MET A 102 8.84 3.97 3.15
C MET A 102 9.07 5.20 2.29
N THR A 103 10.29 5.71 2.33
CA THR A 103 10.70 6.83 1.48
C THR A 103 11.48 6.27 0.30
N LYS A 104 11.13 6.69 -0.91
CA LYS A 104 11.87 6.30 -2.12
C LYS A 104 13.17 7.09 -2.22
N PRO A 105 14.27 6.47 -2.62
CA PRO A 105 14.43 5.05 -2.91
C PRO A 105 14.53 4.21 -1.63
N PHE A 106 14.09 2.96 -1.69
CA PHE A 106 14.16 2.03 -0.57
C PHE A 106 14.90 0.76 -1.01
N LYS A 107 15.36 -0.02 -0.03
CA LYS A 107 16.01 -1.32 -0.30
C LYS A 107 14.95 -2.42 -0.35
N THR A 108 15.20 -3.47 -1.13
CA THR A 108 14.25 -4.57 -1.28
C THR A 108 14.03 -5.33 0.02
N ASP A 109 15.06 -5.47 0.85
CA ASP A 109 14.91 -6.11 2.16
C ASP A 109 14.07 -5.26 3.11
N GLU A 110 14.18 -3.94 3.04
CA GLU A 110 13.35 -3.02 3.80
C GLU A 110 11.88 -3.14 3.37
N LEU A 111 11.63 -3.18 2.06
CA LEU A 111 10.29 -3.36 1.51
C LEU A 111 9.66 -4.66 2.05
N LEU A 112 10.37 -5.76 1.94
CA LEU A 112 9.85 -7.06 2.38
C LEU A 112 9.56 -7.08 3.87
N ALA A 113 10.47 -6.55 4.69
CA ALA A 113 10.27 -6.49 6.13
C ALA A 113 9.08 -5.62 6.52
N THR A 114 8.94 -4.46 5.87
CA THR A 114 7.84 -3.54 6.13
C THR A 114 6.49 -4.16 5.80
N VAL A 115 6.40 -4.83 4.64
CA VAL A 115 5.15 -5.47 4.22
C VAL A 115 4.83 -6.68 5.10
N LYS A 116 5.84 -7.46 5.49
CA LYS A 116 5.61 -8.58 6.41
C LYS A 116 5.07 -8.12 7.76
N ASN A 117 5.64 -7.04 8.30
CA ASN A 117 5.15 -6.47 9.56
C ASN A 117 3.72 -5.97 9.42
N ALA A 118 3.40 -5.31 8.30
CA ALA A 118 2.06 -4.83 8.03
C ALA A 118 1.06 -5.99 7.94
N ALA A 119 1.45 -7.07 7.28
CA ALA A 119 0.58 -8.24 7.11
C ALA A 119 0.24 -8.92 8.42
N GLU A 120 1.07 -8.76 9.44
CA GLU A 120 0.86 -9.34 10.75
C GLU A 120 0.16 -8.37 11.72
N THR A 121 -0.03 -7.12 11.30
CA THR A 121 -0.64 -6.09 12.14
C THR A 121 -2.15 -6.12 12.01
N ARG A 122 -2.85 -6.09 13.13
CA ARG A 122 -4.30 -5.97 13.14
C ARG A 122 -4.68 -4.53 13.46
N VAL A 123 -5.25 -3.86 12.47
CA VAL A 123 -5.69 -2.47 12.61
C VAL A 123 -7.09 -2.45 13.20
N GLY A 124 -7.30 -1.59 14.20
CA GLY A 124 -8.62 -1.38 14.77
C GLY A 124 -9.16 -2.51 15.64
N SER A 125 -8.29 -3.41 16.07
CA SER A 125 -8.67 -4.52 16.93
C SER A 125 -8.77 -4.10 18.38
#